data_c78aca68648e05dcadab83a44b3f1ede
#
_entry.id   c78aca68648e05dcadab83a44b3f1ede
#
_cell.length_a   1.000
_cell.length_b   1.000
_cell.length_c   1.000
_cell.angle_alpha   90.00
_cell.angle_beta   90.00
_cell.angle_gamma   90.00
#
_symmetry.space_group_name_H-M   'P 1'
#
loop_
_entity.id
_entity.type
_entity.pdbx_description
1 polymer ?
#
loop_
_entity_poly.entity_id
_entity_poly.type
_entity_poly.pdbx_seq_one_letter_code
_entity_poly.pdbx_strand_id
1 'polypeptide(L)'
;HDNQRWHFPEIIEKHYYLFAFIVIIIFWVPYLILNLPGSVPYDGYRQLNMYFGIEAISKHHPWLLTLFFGSVFNLGRNISDNLGIFLITFILYIINASCYATVCYKIKKWNAPFFFNVGAVLFFSVLPVFGAYSQVVMKDGLFSALFALFIVLYIELCSFPLQDETTKIPWKKLVILL
;
A
#
# COMPACT_ATOMS: atom_id res chain seq x y z
N HIS A 1 -19.03 34.39 -16.14
CA HIS A 1 -17.84 33.58 -16.31
C HIS A 1 -18.21 32.15 -15.90
N ASP A 2 -18.48 31.30 -16.91
CA ASP A 2 -18.62 29.86 -16.71
C ASP A 2 -17.29 29.35 -16.15
N ASN A 3 -17.29 29.02 -14.84
CA ASN A 3 -16.22 28.27 -14.24
C ASN A 3 -16.28 26.86 -14.82
N GLN A 4 -15.57 26.59 -15.93
CA GLN A 4 -15.32 25.25 -16.41
C GLN A 4 -14.58 24.50 -15.30
N ARG A 5 -15.35 23.77 -14.47
CA ARG A 5 -14.77 22.86 -13.50
C ARG A 5 -14.19 21.68 -14.27
N TRP A 6 -12.89 21.50 -14.20
CA TRP A 6 -12.21 20.33 -14.74
C TRP A 6 -12.72 19.08 -14.04
N HIS A 7 -13.20 18.12 -14.82
CA HIS A 7 -13.71 16.83 -14.33
C HIS A 7 -13.01 15.69 -15.06
N PHE A 8 -12.91 14.56 -14.40
CA PHE A 8 -12.49 13.34 -15.08
C PHE A 8 -13.60 12.85 -16.02
N PRO A 9 -13.26 12.13 -17.11
CA PRO A 9 -14.24 11.38 -17.88
C PRO A 9 -15.09 10.48 -16.97
N GLU A 10 -16.36 10.32 -17.29
CA GLU A 10 -17.33 9.60 -16.46
C GLU A 10 -16.87 8.19 -16.08
N ILE A 11 -16.23 7.48 -17.01
CA ILE A 11 -15.69 6.14 -16.79
C ILE A 11 -14.59 6.13 -15.71
N ILE A 12 -13.72 7.15 -15.70
CA ILE A 12 -12.68 7.30 -14.67
C ILE A 12 -13.32 7.68 -13.34
N GLU A 13 -14.33 8.53 -13.36
CA GLU A 13 -15.03 8.92 -12.15
C GLU A 13 -15.68 7.74 -11.46
N LYS A 14 -16.33 6.86 -12.22
CA LYS A 14 -16.98 5.65 -11.73
C LYS A 14 -15.97 4.63 -11.18
N HIS A 15 -14.81 4.51 -11.80
CA HIS A 15 -13.79 3.51 -11.45
C HIS A 15 -12.48 4.13 -10.96
N TYR A 16 -12.56 5.25 -10.22
CA TYR A 16 -11.39 6.05 -9.85
C TYR A 16 -10.32 5.28 -9.07
N TYR A 17 -10.71 4.37 -8.16
CA TYR A 17 -9.77 3.49 -7.48
C TYR A 17 -8.95 2.66 -8.47
N LEU A 18 -9.62 2.01 -9.42
CA LEU A 18 -8.94 1.19 -10.43
C LEU A 18 -8.04 2.02 -11.32
N PHE A 19 -8.48 3.21 -11.72
CA PHE A 19 -7.65 4.16 -12.46
C PHE A 19 -6.38 4.53 -11.68
N ALA A 20 -6.49 4.95 -10.43
CA ALA A 20 -5.33 5.29 -9.60
C ALA A 20 -4.40 4.09 -9.40
N PHE A 21 -4.95 2.91 -9.13
CA PHE A 21 -4.18 1.67 -8.96
C PHE A 21 -3.39 1.33 -10.23
N ILE A 22 -4.02 1.35 -11.41
CA ILE A 22 -3.36 1.05 -12.69
C ILE A 22 -2.25 2.08 -12.98
N VAL A 23 -2.50 3.37 -12.77
CA VAL A 23 -1.49 4.41 -12.97
C VAL A 23 -0.28 4.17 -12.06
N ILE A 24 -0.50 3.94 -10.77
CA ILE A 24 0.58 3.65 -9.81
C ILE A 24 1.38 2.43 -10.26
N ILE A 25 0.70 1.32 -10.58
CA ILE A 25 1.35 0.09 -11.04
C ILE A 25 2.21 0.35 -12.29
N ILE A 26 1.70 1.03 -13.30
CA ILE A 26 2.43 1.30 -14.55
C ILE A 26 3.71 2.10 -14.26
N PHE A 27 3.61 3.15 -13.45
CA PHE A 27 4.79 3.96 -13.11
C PHE A 27 5.82 3.23 -12.25
N TRP A 28 5.40 2.21 -11.49
CA TRP A 28 6.30 1.43 -10.65
C TRP A 28 6.91 0.21 -11.36
N VAL A 29 6.37 -0.21 -12.52
CA VAL A 29 6.94 -1.34 -13.31
C VAL A 29 8.45 -1.22 -13.54
N PRO A 30 9.02 -0.05 -13.91
CA PRO A 30 10.47 0.07 -14.10
C PRO A 30 11.26 -0.34 -12.86
N TYR A 31 10.81 0.04 -11.66
CA TYR A 31 11.48 -0.33 -10.40
C TYR A 31 11.40 -1.84 -10.15
N LEU A 32 10.25 -2.46 -10.44
CA LEU A 32 10.07 -3.90 -10.31
C LEU A 32 11.02 -4.66 -11.25
N ILE A 33 11.11 -4.24 -12.50
CA ILE A 33 11.97 -4.90 -13.50
C ILE A 33 13.46 -4.75 -13.16
N LEU A 34 13.90 -3.54 -12.78
CA LEU A 34 15.30 -3.24 -12.49
C LEU A 34 15.82 -3.98 -11.24
N ASN A 35 14.94 -4.34 -10.31
CA ASN A 35 15.33 -4.97 -9.06
C ASN A 35 14.90 -6.44 -8.95
N LEU A 36 14.47 -7.07 -10.04
CA LEU A 36 14.12 -8.49 -10.01
C LEU A 36 15.26 -9.36 -9.43
N PRO A 37 14.95 -10.33 -8.56
CA PRO A 37 13.66 -10.78 -8.06
C PRO A 37 13.08 -9.92 -6.92
N GLY A 38 13.79 -8.93 -6.44
CA GLY A 38 13.47 -8.03 -5.34
C GLY A 38 14.71 -7.66 -4.53
N SER A 39 14.61 -6.62 -3.71
CA SER A 39 15.67 -6.19 -2.80
C SER A 39 15.42 -6.71 -1.40
N VAL A 40 16.42 -7.43 -0.84
CA VAL A 40 16.35 -7.94 0.54
C VAL A 40 17.45 -7.24 1.35
N PRO A 41 17.14 -6.14 2.03
CA PRO A 41 18.09 -5.46 2.89
C PRO A 41 18.36 -6.26 4.17
N TYR A 42 19.30 -5.79 4.97
CA TYR A 42 19.75 -6.45 6.18
C TYR A 42 18.60 -6.86 7.12
N ASP A 43 17.63 -5.99 7.34
CA ASP A 43 16.47 -6.28 8.20
C ASP A 43 15.56 -7.39 7.63
N GLY A 44 15.33 -7.38 6.32
CA GLY A 44 14.56 -8.44 5.64
C GLY A 44 15.29 -9.78 5.70
N TYR A 45 16.61 -9.77 5.48
CA TYR A 45 17.44 -10.96 5.60
C TYR A 45 17.39 -11.55 7.02
N ARG A 46 17.51 -10.71 8.05
CA ARG A 46 17.40 -11.15 9.45
C ARG A 46 16.03 -11.75 9.76
N GLN A 47 14.94 -11.16 9.26
CA GLN A 47 13.59 -11.72 9.44
C GLN A 47 13.46 -13.11 8.80
N LEU A 48 14.01 -13.33 7.62
CA LEU A 48 14.03 -14.66 7.00
C LEU A 48 14.85 -15.65 7.84
N ASN A 49 16.04 -15.24 8.32
CA ASN A 49 16.87 -16.08 9.20
C ASN A 49 16.16 -16.45 10.50
N MET A 50 15.42 -15.51 11.11
CA MET A 50 14.61 -15.80 12.30
C MET A 50 13.49 -16.80 12.02
N TYR A 51 12.84 -16.71 10.86
CA TYR A 51 11.80 -17.66 10.47
C TYR A 51 12.35 -19.09 10.33
N PHE A 52 13.55 -19.24 9.76
CA PHE A 52 14.20 -20.53 9.57
C PHE A 52 14.99 -21.01 10.80
N GLY A 53 14.97 -20.28 11.91
CA GLY A 53 15.66 -20.65 13.15
C GLY A 53 17.20 -20.51 13.08
N ILE A 54 17.73 -19.82 12.08
CA ILE A 54 19.16 -19.52 11.91
C ILE A 54 19.61 -18.45 12.91
N GLU A 55 18.74 -17.45 13.15
CA GLU A 55 18.94 -16.40 14.16
C GLU A 55 17.88 -16.46 15.25
N ALA A 56 18.24 -16.06 16.47
CA ALA A 56 17.30 -15.95 17.56
C ALA A 56 16.24 -14.89 17.30
N ILE A 57 15.00 -15.17 17.71
CA ILE A 57 13.88 -14.25 17.55
C ILE A 57 14.16 -12.98 18.36
N SER A 58 14.13 -11.84 17.68
CA SER A 58 14.33 -10.51 18.26
C SER A 58 13.01 -9.78 18.39
N LYS A 59 12.81 -9.08 19.50
CA LYS A 59 11.66 -8.18 19.71
C LYS A 59 11.68 -6.95 18.81
N HIS A 60 12.78 -6.72 18.09
CA HIS A 60 12.95 -5.59 17.17
C HIS A 60 12.12 -5.74 15.88
N HIS A 61 11.78 -6.96 15.50
CA HIS A 61 11.01 -7.25 14.30
C HIS A 61 9.60 -7.76 14.66
N PRO A 62 8.54 -7.23 14.00
CA PRO A 62 7.18 -7.71 14.21
C PRO A 62 7.06 -9.20 13.84
N TRP A 63 6.65 -10.04 14.79
CA TRP A 63 6.55 -11.48 14.62
C TRP A 63 5.63 -11.88 13.44
N LEU A 64 4.47 -11.24 13.33
CA LEU A 64 3.54 -11.50 12.24
C LEU A 64 4.16 -11.26 10.86
N LEU A 65 4.95 -10.21 10.73
CA LEU A 65 5.61 -9.89 9.46
C LEU A 65 6.75 -10.88 9.16
N THR A 66 7.47 -11.33 10.19
CA THR A 66 8.48 -12.40 10.07
C THR A 66 7.84 -13.69 9.58
N LEU A 67 6.70 -14.09 10.16
CA LEU A 67 5.93 -15.24 9.69
C LEU A 67 5.45 -15.07 8.25
N PHE A 68 4.93 -13.90 7.91
CA PHE A 68 4.46 -13.60 6.55
C PHE A 68 5.59 -13.74 5.53
N PHE A 69 6.72 -13.05 5.74
CA PHE A 69 7.86 -13.11 4.82
C PHE A 69 8.41 -14.54 4.70
N GLY A 70 8.61 -15.22 5.83
CA GLY A 70 9.15 -16.56 5.83
C GLY A 70 8.23 -17.58 5.16
N SER A 71 6.92 -17.51 5.42
CA SER A 71 5.94 -18.42 4.82
C SER A 71 5.86 -18.23 3.31
N VAL A 72 5.77 -16.97 2.83
CA VAL A 72 5.72 -16.67 1.40
C VAL A 72 7.03 -17.06 0.71
N PHE A 73 8.18 -16.76 1.34
CA PHE A 73 9.48 -17.18 0.82
C PHE A 73 9.55 -18.71 0.68
N ASN A 74 9.12 -19.45 1.71
CA ASN A 74 9.16 -20.90 1.73
C ASN A 74 8.30 -21.54 0.62
N LEU A 75 7.16 -20.92 0.27
CA LEU A 75 6.34 -21.37 -0.87
C LEU A 75 7.12 -21.31 -2.19
N GLY A 76 7.81 -20.21 -2.46
CA GLY A 76 8.59 -20.06 -3.70
C GLY A 76 9.89 -20.83 -3.68
N ARG A 77 10.54 -20.96 -2.52
CA ARG A 77 11.80 -21.66 -2.33
C ARG A 77 11.76 -23.13 -2.74
N ASN A 78 10.60 -23.76 -2.70
CA ASN A 78 10.43 -25.14 -3.20
C ASN A 78 10.81 -25.29 -4.68
N ILE A 79 10.83 -24.18 -5.45
CA ILE A 79 11.25 -24.13 -6.83
C ILE A 79 12.60 -23.43 -6.96
N SER A 80 12.72 -22.21 -6.39
CA SER A 80 13.98 -21.46 -6.30
C SER A 80 13.92 -20.35 -5.26
N ASP A 81 15.06 -19.99 -4.65
CA ASP A 81 15.16 -18.87 -3.70
C ASP A 81 14.76 -17.53 -4.38
N ASN A 82 15.11 -17.35 -5.65
CA ASN A 82 14.70 -16.16 -6.41
C ASN A 82 13.18 -16.04 -6.54
N LEU A 83 12.49 -17.16 -6.75
CA LEU A 83 11.02 -17.17 -6.79
C LEU A 83 10.44 -16.84 -5.41
N GLY A 84 11.04 -17.33 -4.34
CA GLY A 84 10.64 -16.98 -2.97
C GLY A 84 10.71 -15.48 -2.71
N ILE A 85 11.82 -14.83 -3.07
CA ILE A 85 12.01 -13.39 -2.96
C ILE A 85 10.99 -12.65 -3.85
N PHE A 86 10.83 -13.08 -5.10
CA PHE A 86 9.90 -12.45 -6.03
C PHE A 86 8.46 -12.49 -5.53
N LEU A 87 8.01 -13.60 -4.96
CA LEU A 87 6.64 -13.69 -4.41
C LEU A 87 6.40 -12.70 -3.29
N ILE A 88 7.33 -12.56 -2.33
CA ILE A 88 7.21 -11.55 -1.27
C ILE A 88 7.14 -10.15 -1.89
N THR A 89 8.09 -9.84 -2.75
CA THR A 89 8.22 -8.54 -3.39
C THR A 89 6.97 -8.17 -4.18
N PHE A 90 6.44 -9.12 -4.97
CA PHE A 90 5.25 -8.90 -5.77
C PHE A 90 4.00 -8.67 -4.91
N ILE A 91 3.85 -9.43 -3.82
CA ILE A 91 2.74 -9.23 -2.87
C ILE A 91 2.85 -7.85 -2.22
N LEU A 92 4.04 -7.46 -1.75
CA LEU A 92 4.26 -6.13 -1.16
C LEU A 92 3.95 -5.02 -2.17
N TYR A 93 4.41 -5.17 -3.42
CA TYR A 93 4.15 -4.24 -4.50
C TYR A 93 2.65 -4.02 -4.72
N ILE A 94 1.85 -5.08 -4.79
CA ILE A 94 0.40 -5.00 -4.96
C ILE A 94 -0.29 -4.39 -3.73
N ILE A 95 0.12 -4.77 -2.52
CA ILE A 95 -0.45 -4.23 -1.28
C ILE A 95 -0.19 -2.72 -1.18
N ASN A 96 1.07 -2.29 -1.39
CA ASN A 96 1.43 -0.87 -1.34
C ASN A 96 0.66 -0.05 -2.37
N ALA A 97 0.58 -0.52 -3.63
CA ALA A 97 -0.18 0.14 -4.68
C ALA A 97 -1.68 0.25 -4.34
N SER A 98 -2.26 -0.81 -3.75
CA SER A 98 -3.66 -0.83 -3.31
C SER A 98 -3.92 0.17 -2.18
N CYS A 99 -3.02 0.29 -1.21
CA CYS A 99 -3.12 1.25 -0.12
C CYS A 99 -3.11 2.69 -0.67
N TYR A 100 -2.14 3.05 -1.50
CA TYR A 100 -2.06 4.40 -2.06
C TYR A 100 -3.19 4.72 -3.04
N ALA A 101 -3.64 3.76 -3.84
CA ALA A 101 -4.82 3.92 -4.68
C ALA A 101 -6.09 4.17 -3.84
N THR A 102 -6.21 3.50 -2.69
CA THR A 102 -7.31 3.74 -1.75
C THR A 102 -7.21 5.14 -1.14
N VAL A 103 -6.01 5.62 -0.80
CA VAL A 103 -5.79 7.00 -0.33
C VAL A 103 -6.28 8.00 -1.39
N CYS A 104 -5.86 7.85 -2.65
CA CYS A 104 -6.31 8.70 -3.76
C CYS A 104 -7.84 8.67 -3.92
N TYR A 105 -8.43 7.48 -3.86
CA TYR A 105 -9.89 7.31 -3.93
C TYR A 105 -10.62 8.03 -2.79
N LYS A 106 -10.10 7.96 -1.56
CA LYS A 106 -10.69 8.64 -0.40
C LYS A 106 -10.61 10.16 -0.53
N ILE A 107 -9.46 10.68 -0.97
CA ILE A 107 -9.28 12.11 -1.25
C ILE A 107 -10.33 12.59 -2.26
N LYS A 108 -10.53 11.85 -3.36
CA LYS A 108 -11.57 12.17 -4.34
C LYS A 108 -12.96 12.15 -3.72
N LYS A 109 -13.26 11.15 -2.89
CA LYS A 109 -14.56 11.02 -2.22
C LYS A 109 -14.88 12.20 -1.29
N TRP A 110 -13.87 12.89 -0.79
CA TRP A 110 -14.02 14.13 -0.01
C TRP A 110 -14.29 15.37 -0.87
N ASN A 111 -14.59 15.19 -2.17
CA ASN A 111 -14.82 16.28 -3.13
C ASN A 111 -13.63 17.24 -3.29
N ALA A 112 -12.40 16.73 -3.16
CA ALA A 112 -11.21 17.50 -3.39
C ALA A 112 -11.20 18.06 -4.84
N PRO A 113 -10.62 19.24 -5.07
CA PRO A 113 -10.52 19.84 -6.42
C PRO A 113 -9.80 18.90 -7.41
N PHE A 114 -10.14 19.02 -8.70
CA PHE A 114 -9.58 18.19 -9.76
C PHE A 114 -8.05 18.11 -9.72
N PHE A 115 -7.37 19.27 -9.64
CA PHE A 115 -5.91 19.32 -9.61
C PHE A 115 -5.30 18.64 -8.39
N PHE A 116 -5.98 18.66 -7.25
CA PHE A 116 -5.55 17.95 -6.05
C PHE A 116 -5.66 16.44 -6.22
N ASN A 117 -6.73 15.97 -6.85
CA ASN A 117 -6.91 14.54 -7.16
C ASN A 117 -5.84 14.03 -8.14
N VAL A 118 -5.55 14.80 -9.20
CA VAL A 118 -4.45 14.49 -10.14
C VAL A 118 -3.11 14.51 -9.42
N GLY A 119 -2.86 15.54 -8.62
CA GLY A 119 -1.64 15.68 -7.83
C GLY A 119 -1.40 14.52 -6.89
N ALA A 120 -2.44 14.01 -6.22
CA ALA A 120 -2.33 12.86 -5.34
C ALA A 120 -1.92 11.58 -6.09
N VAL A 121 -2.52 11.32 -7.25
CA VAL A 121 -2.14 10.16 -8.09
C VAL A 121 -0.70 10.30 -8.57
N LEU A 122 -0.32 11.48 -9.08
CA LEU A 122 1.06 11.74 -9.54
C LEU A 122 2.06 11.65 -8.40
N PHE A 123 1.74 12.12 -7.21
CA PHE A 123 2.58 12.04 -6.03
C PHE A 123 2.96 10.61 -5.71
N PHE A 124 2.00 9.69 -5.63
CA PHE A 124 2.29 8.29 -5.32
C PHE A 124 2.85 7.50 -6.50
N SER A 125 2.57 7.89 -7.74
CA SER A 125 3.05 7.17 -8.92
C SER A 125 4.45 7.59 -9.35
N VAL A 126 4.75 8.90 -9.36
CA VAL A 126 5.97 9.44 -9.98
C VAL A 126 7.14 9.54 -8.99
N LEU A 127 6.86 9.83 -7.70
CA LEU A 127 7.95 9.95 -6.73
C LEU A 127 8.68 8.60 -6.55
N PRO A 128 10.02 8.56 -6.79
CA PRO A 128 10.80 7.32 -6.82
C PRO A 128 10.74 6.54 -5.50
N VAL A 129 10.58 7.22 -4.38
CA VAL A 129 10.55 6.60 -3.05
C VAL A 129 9.45 5.54 -2.94
N PHE A 130 8.26 5.79 -3.47
CA PHE A 130 7.16 4.85 -3.38
C PHE A 130 7.38 3.61 -4.25
N GLY A 131 7.80 3.80 -5.51
CA GLY A 131 8.09 2.70 -6.42
C GLY A 131 9.30 1.87 -5.97
N ALA A 132 10.37 2.52 -5.51
CA ALA A 132 11.57 1.82 -5.05
C ALA A 132 11.32 1.01 -3.76
N TYR A 133 10.59 1.55 -2.78
CA TYR A 133 10.32 0.85 -1.52
C TYR A 133 9.21 -0.20 -1.63
N SER A 134 8.34 -0.13 -2.64
CA SER A 134 7.22 -1.08 -2.81
C SER A 134 7.67 -2.53 -2.99
N GLN A 135 8.90 -2.75 -3.43
CA GLN A 135 9.47 -4.07 -3.75
C GLN A 135 10.63 -4.47 -2.84
N VAL A 136 10.85 -3.73 -1.77
CA VAL A 136 11.88 -4.06 -0.79
C VAL A 136 11.27 -4.93 0.30
N VAL A 137 11.91 -6.07 0.58
CA VAL A 137 11.49 -7.00 1.66
C VAL A 137 11.88 -6.39 2.99
N MET A 138 11.08 -5.41 3.43
CA MET A 138 11.26 -4.76 4.73
C MET A 138 9.92 -4.21 5.25
N LYS A 139 9.88 -4.00 6.57
CA LYS A 139 8.67 -3.51 7.27
C LYS A 139 8.27 -2.08 6.90
N ASP A 140 9.24 -1.21 6.60
CA ASP A 140 9.04 0.24 6.55
C ASP A 140 8.22 0.68 5.34
N GLY A 141 8.41 0.07 4.17
CA GLY A 141 7.59 0.32 2.98
C GLY A 141 6.13 -0.02 3.21
N LEU A 142 5.89 -1.23 3.73
CA LEU A 142 4.54 -1.69 4.06
C LEU A 142 3.90 -0.82 5.15
N PHE A 143 4.66 -0.49 6.21
CA PHE A 143 4.19 0.37 7.29
C PHE A 143 3.77 1.74 6.76
N SER A 144 4.58 2.36 5.89
CA SER A 144 4.28 3.67 5.30
C SER A 144 2.98 3.68 4.52
N ALA A 145 2.73 2.65 3.71
CA ALA A 145 1.49 2.52 2.94
C ALA A 145 0.26 2.29 3.83
N LEU A 146 0.39 1.39 4.81
CA LEU A 146 -0.67 1.13 5.79
C LEU A 146 -0.95 2.35 6.67
N PHE A 147 0.10 3.10 7.06
CA PHE A 147 -0.06 4.31 7.84
C PHE A 147 -0.76 5.43 7.07
N ALA A 148 -0.44 5.61 5.77
CA ALA A 148 -1.17 6.54 4.93
C ALA A 148 -2.65 6.15 4.80
N LEU A 149 -2.94 4.85 4.63
CA LEU A 149 -4.30 4.34 4.61
C LEU A 149 -5.00 4.58 5.96
N PHE A 150 -4.33 4.30 7.08
CA PHE A 150 -4.84 4.55 8.42
C PHE A 150 -5.26 6.03 8.60
N ILE A 151 -4.40 6.97 8.18
CA ILE A 151 -4.70 8.41 8.32
C ILE A 151 -6.00 8.78 7.60
N VAL A 152 -6.18 8.37 6.34
CA VAL A 152 -7.39 8.73 5.59
C VAL A 152 -8.65 8.08 6.15
N LEU A 153 -8.55 6.85 6.66
CA LEU A 153 -9.66 6.16 7.33
C LEU A 153 -9.99 6.82 8.68
N TYR A 154 -8.97 7.25 9.41
CA TYR A 154 -9.14 7.96 10.69
C TYR A 154 -9.82 9.32 10.48
N ILE A 155 -9.39 10.09 9.47
CA ILE A 155 -10.05 11.36 9.11
C ILE A 155 -11.52 11.10 8.73
N GLU A 156 -11.80 10.05 7.95
CA GLU A 156 -13.17 9.70 7.58
C GLU A 156 -14.01 9.33 8.81
N LEU A 157 -13.42 8.64 9.79
CA LEU A 157 -14.08 8.29 11.04
C LEU A 157 -14.40 9.54 11.88
N CYS A 158 -13.41 10.45 12.04
CA CYS A 158 -13.57 11.70 12.79
C CYS A 158 -14.56 12.67 12.13
N SER A 159 -14.72 12.61 10.82
CA SER A 159 -15.65 13.45 10.06
C SER A 159 -17.08 12.92 10.09
N PHE A 160 -17.33 11.77 10.72
CA PHE A 160 -18.66 11.22 10.85
C PHE A 160 -19.45 12.06 11.88
N PRO A 161 -20.62 12.62 11.52
CA PRO A 161 -21.39 13.42 12.47
C PRO A 161 -21.88 12.52 13.62
N LEU A 162 -21.36 12.77 14.81
CA LEU A 162 -21.80 12.12 16.07
C LEU A 162 -23.17 12.65 16.56
N GLN A 163 -23.82 13.48 15.75
CA GLN A 163 -24.95 14.33 16.18
C GLN A 163 -26.33 13.64 16.16
N ASP A 164 -26.43 12.40 15.71
CA ASP A 164 -27.69 11.66 15.76
C ASP A 164 -27.51 10.39 16.60
N GLU A 165 -28.24 10.29 17.71
CA GLU A 165 -28.31 9.08 18.57
C GLU A 165 -28.71 7.81 17.79
N THR A 166 -29.25 7.97 16.57
CA THR A 166 -29.63 6.89 15.67
C THR A 166 -28.52 6.44 14.72
N THR A 167 -27.41 7.19 14.62
CA THR A 167 -26.33 6.87 13.71
C THR A 167 -25.48 5.73 14.29
N LYS A 168 -25.71 4.53 13.78
CA LYS A 168 -24.88 3.36 14.13
C LYS A 168 -23.43 3.63 13.76
N ILE A 169 -22.55 3.57 14.75
CA ILE A 169 -21.10 3.63 14.54
C ILE A 169 -20.73 2.64 13.43
N PRO A 170 -19.98 3.07 12.42
CA PRO A 170 -19.59 2.18 11.32
C PRO A 170 -18.53 1.17 11.78
N TRP A 171 -18.96 0.15 12.52
CA TRP A 171 -18.11 -0.88 13.12
C TRP A 171 -17.10 -1.49 12.12
N LYS A 172 -17.51 -1.63 10.85
CA LYS A 172 -16.61 -2.12 9.80
C LYS A 172 -15.39 -1.21 9.59
N LYS A 173 -15.55 0.12 9.73
CA LYS A 173 -14.45 1.08 9.62
C LYS A 173 -13.58 1.08 10.87
N LEU A 174 -14.20 0.89 12.04
CA LEU A 174 -13.46 0.80 13.30
C LEU A 174 -12.57 -0.46 13.35
N VAL A 175 -13.09 -1.60 12.91
CA VAL A 175 -12.35 -2.87 12.86
C VAL A 175 -11.15 -2.81 11.89
N ILE A 176 -11.23 -2.02 10.82
CA ILE A 176 -10.10 -1.84 9.88
C ILE A 176 -9.00 -0.96 10.49
N LEU A 177 -9.34 -0.11 11.47
CA LEU A 177 -8.40 0.79 12.15
C LEU A 177 -7.69 0.15 13.35
N LEU A 178 -8.23 -0.94 13.88
CA LEU A 178 -7.63 -1.73 14.97
C LEU A 178 -6.74 -2.84 14.42
#